data_da26fdb352e08470663ea0aa0ef30f4f
#
_entry.id   da26fdb352e08470663ea0aa0ef30f4f
#
_cell.length_a   1.000
_cell.length_b   1.000
_cell.length_c   1.000
_cell.angle_alpha   90.00
_cell.angle_beta   90.00
_cell.angle_gamma   90.00
#
_symmetry.space_group_name_H-M   'P 1'
#
loop_
_entity.id
_entity.type
_entity.pdbx_description
1 polymer ?
#
loop_
_entity_poly.entity_id
_entity_poly.type
_entity_poly.pdbx_seq_one_letter_code
_entity_poly.pdbx_strand_id
1 'polypeptide(L)'
;MIALDVSNSMMAQDVQPSRLEIAKQVLSQLVDGMTNDKIGLVVFAGDAYTQLPITVDYVSAKMFLSTISTKMVPRQGTAIGSAIDLAIKSFGPKNSSGRAIIVITDGENHEDDAVGAAKLAAENNIIVDVIGMGKADGSPIPVPGTMSFWKDKDGNVVVSKLNEPMCKEIALAGKGIYVHADNSNSAFKTITKELDKLAKSDIKTSVFSEYNEQFQSFALLALLLLILDFFIFDRKNKRLSKFKIFDLKDKVIKN
;
A
#
# COMPACT_ATOMS: atom_id res chain seq x y z
N MET A 1 -0.24 1.95 0.95
CA MET A 1 -1.57 2.43 0.51
C MET A 1 -1.90 3.71 1.27
N ILE A 2 -2.36 4.74 0.59
CA ILE A 2 -2.78 6.00 1.19
C ILE A 2 -4.31 6.02 1.25
N ALA A 3 -4.89 6.39 2.39
CA ALA A 3 -6.32 6.65 2.56
C ALA A 3 -6.49 8.14 2.93
N LEU A 4 -6.98 8.93 1.98
CA LEU A 4 -7.11 10.37 2.11
C LEU A 4 -8.56 10.78 2.33
N ASP A 5 -8.81 11.44 3.43
CA ASP A 5 -10.09 12.06 3.75
C ASP A 5 -10.35 13.26 2.82
N VAL A 6 -11.49 13.24 2.16
CA VAL A 6 -11.98 14.31 1.28
C VAL A 6 -13.34 14.83 1.71
N SER A 7 -13.73 14.61 2.97
CA SER A 7 -14.93 15.17 3.56
C SER A 7 -14.88 16.71 3.58
N ASN A 8 -16.04 17.34 3.76
CA ASN A 8 -16.12 18.80 3.78
C ASN A 8 -15.34 19.44 4.93
N SER A 9 -15.12 18.72 6.05
CA SER A 9 -14.30 19.19 7.18
C SER A 9 -12.85 19.45 6.78
N MET A 10 -12.33 18.73 5.76
CA MET A 10 -11.00 18.95 5.21
C MET A 10 -10.83 20.27 4.43
N MET A 11 -11.93 21.00 4.20
CA MET A 11 -11.86 22.37 3.68
C MET A 11 -11.58 23.42 4.77
N ALA A 12 -11.61 23.05 6.06
CA ALA A 12 -11.28 23.95 7.16
C ALA A 12 -9.89 24.56 6.99
N GLN A 13 -9.75 25.83 7.43
CA GLN A 13 -8.56 26.67 7.20
C GLN A 13 -7.79 26.98 8.49
N ASP A 14 -7.90 26.12 9.48
CA ASP A 14 -7.07 26.19 10.70
C ASP A 14 -5.59 25.89 10.42
N VAL A 15 -5.32 25.19 9.32
CA VAL A 15 -4.02 25.07 8.64
C VAL A 15 -4.16 25.64 7.23
N GLN A 16 -3.20 26.50 6.81
CA GLN A 16 -3.29 27.22 5.54
C GLN A 16 -2.62 26.48 4.39
N PRO A 17 -3.22 26.43 3.19
CA PRO A 17 -4.46 27.10 2.76
C PRO A 17 -5.73 26.36 3.20
N SER A 18 -5.73 25.05 3.35
CA SER A 18 -6.75 24.18 3.96
C SER A 18 -6.13 22.87 4.38
N ARG A 19 -6.83 22.08 5.23
CA ARG A 19 -6.38 20.75 5.64
C ARG A 19 -6.11 19.85 4.43
N LEU A 20 -7.02 19.83 3.44
CA LEU A 20 -6.89 19.03 2.22
C LEU A 20 -5.67 19.44 1.39
N GLU A 21 -5.42 20.74 1.22
CA GLU A 21 -4.26 21.19 0.44
C GLU A 21 -2.93 20.87 1.14
N ILE A 22 -2.87 20.99 2.47
CA ILE A 22 -1.70 20.54 3.24
C ILE A 22 -1.52 19.02 3.11
N ALA A 23 -2.61 18.24 3.21
CA ALA A 23 -2.57 16.80 3.03
C ALA A 23 -1.98 16.43 1.65
N LYS A 24 -2.43 17.07 0.58
CA LYS A 24 -1.91 16.88 -0.78
C LYS A 24 -0.41 17.24 -0.89
N GLN A 25 0.03 18.31 -0.22
CA GLN A 25 1.46 18.69 -0.18
C GLN A 25 2.30 17.63 0.54
N VAL A 26 1.86 17.17 1.73
CA VAL A 26 2.55 16.10 2.47
C VAL A 26 2.65 14.83 1.63
N LEU A 27 1.56 14.43 0.96
CA LEU A 27 1.55 13.27 0.09
C LEU A 27 2.44 13.43 -1.14
N SER A 28 2.46 14.60 -1.77
CA SER A 28 3.36 14.87 -2.89
C SER A 28 4.82 14.73 -2.49
N GLN A 29 5.20 15.27 -1.32
CA GLN A 29 6.55 15.11 -0.78
C GLN A 29 6.87 13.64 -0.45
N LEU A 30 5.89 12.88 0.08
CA LEU A 30 6.06 11.45 0.34
C LEU A 30 6.35 10.68 -0.95
N VAL A 31 5.57 10.94 -2.00
CA VAL A 31 5.77 10.32 -3.33
C VAL A 31 7.13 10.68 -3.92
N ASP A 32 7.61 11.93 -3.72
CA ASP A 32 8.93 12.36 -4.18
C ASP A 32 10.09 11.61 -3.50
N GLY A 33 9.90 11.18 -2.25
CA GLY A 33 10.89 10.41 -1.51
C GLY A 33 10.90 8.91 -1.83
N MET A 34 9.88 8.39 -2.52
CA MET A 34 9.78 6.97 -2.86
C MET A 34 10.70 6.60 -4.02
N THR A 35 11.38 5.44 -3.93
CA THR A 35 12.29 4.95 -4.97
C THR A 35 11.91 3.56 -5.50
N ASN A 36 11.58 2.64 -4.62
CA ASN A 36 11.28 1.24 -4.96
C ASN A 36 9.94 0.76 -4.36
N ASP A 37 9.16 1.68 -3.82
CA ASP A 37 7.90 1.35 -3.18
C ASP A 37 6.75 1.34 -4.18
N LYS A 38 5.69 0.60 -3.83
CA LYS A 38 4.42 0.67 -4.56
C LYS A 38 3.47 1.57 -3.81
N ILE A 39 2.76 2.42 -4.55
CA ILE A 39 1.78 3.35 -4.01
C ILE A 39 0.40 3.08 -4.58
N GLY A 40 -0.63 3.21 -3.76
CA GLY A 40 -2.02 3.23 -4.17
C GLY A 40 -2.77 4.28 -3.35
N LEU A 41 -3.90 4.75 -3.85
CA LEU A 41 -4.66 5.83 -3.27
C LEU A 41 -6.14 5.47 -3.16
N VAL A 42 -6.66 5.56 -1.95
CA VAL A 42 -8.08 5.54 -1.62
C VAL A 42 -8.48 6.94 -1.18
N VAL A 43 -9.57 7.46 -1.69
CA VAL A 43 -10.22 8.69 -1.19
C VAL A 43 -11.50 8.29 -0.47
N PHE A 44 -11.81 8.96 0.62
CA PHE A 44 -13.01 8.67 1.39
C PHE A 44 -13.66 9.90 2.00
N ALA A 45 -14.95 9.80 2.22
CA ALA A 45 -15.79 10.66 3.04
C ALA A 45 -16.86 9.75 3.68
N GLY A 46 -18.16 9.89 3.40
CA GLY A 46 -19.18 8.93 3.82
C GLY A 46 -19.07 7.54 3.17
N ASP A 47 -18.38 7.44 2.04
CA ASP A 47 -18.01 6.19 1.35
C ASP A 47 -16.53 6.23 0.94
N ALA A 48 -15.92 5.06 0.63
CA ALA A 48 -14.53 4.95 0.20
C ALA A 48 -14.41 4.44 -1.24
N TYR A 49 -13.47 5.02 -2.01
CA TYR A 49 -13.22 4.67 -3.41
C TYR A 49 -11.73 4.57 -3.71
N THR A 50 -11.34 3.55 -4.47
CA THR A 50 -9.97 3.44 -4.98
C THR A 50 -9.79 4.43 -6.13
N GLN A 51 -8.98 5.47 -5.90
CA GLN A 51 -8.64 6.47 -6.91
C GLN A 51 -7.45 6.05 -7.75
N LEU A 52 -6.48 5.36 -7.14
CA LEU A 52 -5.32 4.81 -7.82
C LEU A 52 -5.06 3.40 -7.29
N PRO A 53 -5.14 2.35 -8.12
CA PRO A 53 -4.66 1.02 -7.76
C PRO A 53 -3.17 1.02 -7.45
N ILE A 54 -2.69 0.00 -6.72
CA ILE A 54 -1.27 -0.12 -6.35
C ILE A 54 -0.39 -0.16 -7.60
N THR A 55 0.53 0.80 -7.73
CA THR A 55 1.41 0.99 -8.87
C THR A 55 2.80 1.47 -8.45
N VAL A 56 3.77 1.40 -9.35
CA VAL A 56 5.10 2.04 -9.26
C VAL A 56 5.17 3.35 -10.07
N ASP A 57 4.06 3.76 -10.70
CA ASP A 57 3.98 4.98 -11.49
C ASP A 57 3.71 6.20 -10.59
N TYR A 58 4.79 6.81 -10.12
CA TYR A 58 4.74 7.99 -9.26
C TYR A 58 4.24 9.25 -10.00
N VAL A 59 4.42 9.29 -11.32
CA VAL A 59 3.94 10.43 -12.13
C VAL A 59 2.42 10.43 -12.13
N SER A 60 1.80 9.29 -12.43
CA SER A 60 0.36 9.12 -12.34
C SER A 60 -0.16 9.39 -10.93
N ALA A 61 0.55 8.89 -9.88
CA ALA A 61 0.17 9.13 -8.49
C ALA A 61 0.07 10.64 -8.18
N LYS A 62 1.07 11.44 -8.57
CA LYS A 62 1.06 12.89 -8.38
C LYS A 62 -0.03 13.58 -9.19
N MET A 63 -0.26 13.13 -10.41
CA MET A 63 -1.33 13.66 -11.24
C MET A 63 -2.69 13.45 -10.56
N PHE A 64 -2.98 12.24 -10.06
CA PHE A 64 -4.21 11.97 -9.32
C PHE A 64 -4.31 12.80 -8.04
N LEU A 65 -3.24 12.93 -7.25
CA LEU A 65 -3.20 13.78 -6.06
C LEU A 65 -3.59 15.23 -6.38
N SER A 66 -3.12 15.78 -7.49
CA SER A 66 -3.43 17.18 -7.88
C SER A 66 -4.91 17.39 -8.19
N THR A 67 -5.61 16.37 -8.67
CA THR A 67 -7.04 16.47 -9.06
C THR A 67 -8.01 16.23 -7.90
N ILE A 68 -7.51 15.80 -6.73
CA ILE A 68 -8.36 15.49 -5.57
C ILE A 68 -9.10 16.73 -5.08
N SER A 69 -10.38 16.54 -4.84
CA SER A 69 -11.29 17.55 -4.26
C SER A 69 -12.37 16.89 -3.42
N THR A 70 -13.00 17.66 -2.52
CA THR A 70 -14.10 17.17 -1.69
C THR A 70 -15.36 16.75 -2.48
N LYS A 71 -15.43 17.12 -3.76
CA LYS A 71 -16.55 16.75 -4.66
C LYS A 71 -16.42 15.33 -5.24
N MET A 72 -15.29 14.64 -5.00
CA MET A 72 -15.06 13.31 -5.58
C MET A 72 -15.91 12.23 -4.92
N VAL A 73 -16.27 12.41 -3.65
CA VAL A 73 -17.16 11.50 -2.93
C VAL A 73 -18.52 12.17 -2.76
N PRO A 74 -19.57 11.63 -3.40
CA PRO A 74 -20.90 12.26 -3.38
C PRO A 74 -21.53 12.26 -1.99
N ARG A 75 -21.36 11.14 -1.23
CA ARG A 75 -21.87 11.02 0.13
C ARG A 75 -20.86 11.66 1.09
N GLN A 76 -21.29 12.71 1.75
CA GLN A 76 -20.50 13.34 2.81
C GLN A 76 -20.65 12.57 4.12
N GLY A 77 -19.73 12.78 5.03
CA GLY A 77 -19.53 12.02 6.27
C GLY A 77 -18.07 11.60 6.35
N THR A 78 -17.72 10.72 7.30
CA THR A 78 -16.34 10.22 7.44
C THR A 78 -16.38 8.76 7.85
N ALA A 79 -16.08 7.87 6.92
CA ALA A 79 -16.06 6.42 7.08
C ALA A 79 -14.61 5.89 6.99
N ILE A 80 -13.84 6.12 8.07
CA ILE A 80 -12.41 5.75 8.14
C ILE A 80 -12.24 4.22 8.07
N GLY A 81 -13.12 3.46 8.73
CA GLY A 81 -13.07 2.01 8.73
C GLY A 81 -13.25 1.45 7.33
N SER A 82 -14.23 1.97 6.56
CA SER A 82 -14.46 1.56 5.17
C SER A 82 -13.26 1.83 4.27
N ALA A 83 -12.55 2.94 4.51
CA ALA A 83 -11.31 3.27 3.78
C ALA A 83 -10.18 2.29 4.11
N ILE A 84 -10.00 1.94 5.38
CA ILE A 84 -9.02 0.94 5.82
C ILE A 84 -9.35 -0.43 5.22
N ASP A 85 -10.61 -0.87 5.28
CA ASP A 85 -11.06 -2.15 4.70
C ASP A 85 -10.83 -2.22 3.20
N LEU A 86 -11.12 -1.14 2.47
CA LEU A 86 -10.86 -1.06 1.05
C LEU A 86 -9.35 -1.11 0.74
N ALA A 87 -8.54 -0.44 1.56
CA ALA A 87 -7.08 -0.49 1.45
C ALA A 87 -6.54 -1.91 1.70
N ILE A 88 -7.03 -2.63 2.73
CA ILE A 88 -6.66 -4.02 3.00
C ILE A 88 -6.95 -4.91 1.78
N LYS A 89 -8.15 -4.80 1.21
CA LYS A 89 -8.56 -5.57 0.02
C LYS A 89 -7.70 -5.27 -1.21
N SER A 90 -7.20 -4.04 -1.31
CA SER A 90 -6.39 -3.60 -2.45
C SER A 90 -4.97 -4.18 -2.47
N PHE A 91 -4.45 -4.68 -1.35
CA PHE A 91 -3.11 -5.28 -1.30
C PHE A 91 -3.00 -6.65 -1.97
N GLY A 92 -4.12 -7.34 -2.21
CA GLY A 92 -4.10 -8.70 -2.75
C GLY A 92 -3.52 -9.75 -1.79
N PRO A 93 -3.13 -10.93 -2.30
CA PRO A 93 -2.63 -12.03 -1.48
C PRO A 93 -1.36 -11.64 -0.72
N LYS A 94 -1.13 -12.31 0.44
CA LYS A 94 0.02 -12.06 1.32
C LYS A 94 1.34 -12.28 0.55
N ASN A 95 2.02 -11.18 0.24
CA ASN A 95 3.40 -11.20 -0.23
C ASN A 95 4.34 -10.88 0.94
N SER A 96 5.62 -11.21 0.80
CA SER A 96 6.66 -10.97 1.81
C SER A 96 7.04 -9.50 2.01
N SER A 97 6.46 -8.58 1.25
CA SER A 97 6.78 -7.14 1.31
C SER A 97 6.03 -6.44 2.45
N GLY A 98 6.67 -5.49 3.11
CA GLY A 98 6.05 -4.62 4.11
C GLY A 98 4.85 -3.88 3.54
N ARG A 99 3.76 -3.86 4.29
CA ARG A 99 2.51 -3.23 3.90
C ARG A 99 2.09 -2.21 4.95
N ALA A 100 1.83 -1.00 4.50
CA ALA A 100 1.34 0.06 5.36
C ALA A 100 0.15 0.78 4.73
N ILE A 101 -0.77 1.22 5.57
CA ILE A 101 -1.86 2.14 5.24
C ILE A 101 -1.55 3.45 5.96
N ILE A 102 -1.51 4.56 5.23
CA ILE A 102 -1.37 5.90 5.79
C ILE A 102 -2.73 6.56 5.69
N VAL A 103 -3.41 6.74 6.80
CA VAL A 103 -4.70 7.44 6.88
C VAL A 103 -4.44 8.91 7.15
N ILE A 104 -5.01 9.80 6.35
CA ILE A 104 -4.93 11.25 6.53
C ILE A 104 -6.34 11.77 6.73
N THR A 105 -6.64 12.27 7.92
CA THR A 105 -7.98 12.65 8.34
C THR A 105 -7.92 13.67 9.50
N ASP A 106 -9.01 14.34 9.79
CA ASP A 106 -9.20 15.09 11.04
C ASP A 106 -9.77 14.23 12.19
N GLY A 107 -10.03 12.94 11.91
CA GLY A 107 -10.46 11.98 12.90
C GLY A 107 -11.92 12.09 13.34
N GLU A 108 -12.72 12.94 12.71
CA GLU A 108 -14.17 12.98 12.91
C GLU A 108 -14.80 11.75 12.26
N ASN A 109 -14.88 10.62 12.97
CA ASN A 109 -15.49 9.38 12.47
C ASN A 109 -16.88 9.21 13.06
N HIS A 110 -17.90 9.11 12.20
CA HIS A 110 -19.30 9.02 12.61
C HIS A 110 -20.06 7.87 11.96
N GLU A 111 -19.44 7.15 11.02
CA GLU A 111 -20.15 6.23 10.13
C GLU A 111 -19.83 4.76 10.39
N ASP A 112 -18.64 4.43 10.95
CA ASP A 112 -18.17 3.05 11.05
C ASP A 112 -17.18 2.78 12.20
N ASP A 113 -16.72 1.52 12.33
CA ASP A 113 -15.72 1.08 13.32
C ASP A 113 -14.29 1.16 12.75
N ALA A 114 -13.72 2.36 12.78
CA ALA A 114 -12.35 2.60 12.32
C ALA A 114 -11.30 1.83 13.15
N VAL A 115 -11.52 1.69 14.47
CA VAL A 115 -10.59 0.99 15.36
C VAL A 115 -10.60 -0.52 15.08
N GLY A 116 -11.78 -1.10 14.85
CA GLY A 116 -11.92 -2.51 14.45
C GLY A 116 -11.25 -2.79 13.11
N ALA A 117 -11.42 -1.91 12.12
CA ALA A 117 -10.75 -2.02 10.81
C ALA A 117 -9.23 -1.94 10.94
N ALA A 118 -8.70 -1.04 11.79
CA ALA A 118 -7.26 -0.95 12.06
C ALA A 118 -6.71 -2.21 12.74
N LYS A 119 -7.44 -2.82 13.67
CA LYS A 119 -7.08 -4.13 14.27
C LYS A 119 -7.02 -5.23 13.20
N LEU A 120 -8.03 -5.28 12.32
CA LEU A 120 -8.07 -6.23 11.21
C LEU A 120 -6.86 -6.05 10.27
N ALA A 121 -6.45 -4.81 9.98
CA ALA A 121 -5.23 -4.53 9.24
C ALA A 121 -3.99 -5.12 9.93
N ALA A 122 -3.84 -4.88 11.24
CA ALA A 122 -2.72 -5.39 12.03
C ALA A 122 -2.67 -6.93 12.09
N GLU A 123 -3.82 -7.62 12.14
CA GLU A 123 -3.93 -9.08 12.04
C GLU A 123 -3.48 -9.61 10.66
N ASN A 124 -3.64 -8.80 9.63
CA ASN A 124 -3.15 -9.10 8.28
C ASN A 124 -1.69 -8.66 8.03
N ASN A 125 -0.94 -8.28 9.08
CA ASN A 125 0.42 -7.73 9.00
C ASN A 125 0.50 -6.47 8.12
N ILE A 126 -0.48 -5.59 8.26
CA ILE A 126 -0.54 -4.28 7.62
C ILE A 126 -0.51 -3.24 8.74
N ILE A 127 0.46 -2.34 8.71
CA ILE A 127 0.57 -1.25 9.69
C ILE A 127 -0.37 -0.11 9.27
N VAL A 128 -1.02 0.53 10.24
CA VAL A 128 -1.89 1.69 9.99
C VAL A 128 -1.32 2.91 10.70
N ASP A 129 -0.68 3.77 9.93
CA ASP A 129 -0.21 5.08 10.39
C ASP A 129 -1.29 6.13 10.18
N VAL A 130 -1.40 7.09 11.10
CA VAL A 130 -2.42 8.14 11.01
C VAL A 130 -1.78 9.51 11.04
N ILE A 131 -2.10 10.34 10.07
CA ILE A 131 -1.75 11.76 10.02
C ILE A 131 -3.00 12.56 10.35
N GLY A 132 -3.02 13.16 11.54
CA GLY A 132 -4.11 14.02 11.98
C GLY A 132 -3.98 15.44 11.42
N MET A 133 -5.05 15.93 10.79
CA MET A 133 -5.10 17.24 10.14
C MET A 133 -5.98 18.21 10.92
N GLY A 134 -5.49 19.43 11.16
CA GLY A 134 -6.26 20.47 11.82
C GLY A 134 -5.86 20.73 13.27
N LYS A 135 -6.60 21.60 13.96
CA LYS A 135 -6.36 22.00 15.34
C LYS A 135 -7.49 21.53 16.26
N ALA A 136 -7.15 21.30 17.53
CA ALA A 136 -8.12 20.94 18.57
C ALA A 136 -9.16 22.03 18.84
N ASP A 137 -8.79 23.31 18.67
CA ASP A 137 -9.73 24.44 18.83
C ASP A 137 -10.78 24.47 17.72
N GLY A 138 -10.45 23.88 16.57
CA GLY A 138 -11.32 23.78 15.41
C GLY A 138 -11.36 25.05 14.55
N SER A 139 -12.05 24.91 13.41
CA SER A 139 -12.26 26.01 12.47
C SER A 139 -13.60 25.84 11.75
N PRO A 140 -14.27 26.94 11.40
CA PRO A 140 -15.47 26.89 10.58
C PRO A 140 -15.13 26.38 9.19
N ILE A 141 -16.03 25.59 8.60
CA ILE A 141 -15.87 25.01 7.27
C ILE A 141 -16.36 26.03 6.22
N PRO A 142 -15.49 26.54 5.32
CA PRO A 142 -15.90 27.50 4.31
C PRO A 142 -16.73 26.84 3.21
N VAL A 143 -17.71 27.55 2.67
CA VAL A 143 -18.45 27.13 1.47
C VAL A 143 -17.67 27.55 0.23
N PRO A 144 -17.22 26.61 -0.63
CA PRO A 144 -16.39 26.93 -1.79
C PRO A 144 -17.02 27.99 -2.71
N GLY A 145 -16.23 29.01 -3.06
CA GLY A 145 -16.67 30.09 -3.96
C GLY A 145 -17.54 31.15 -3.31
N THR A 146 -17.69 31.14 -1.98
CA THR A 146 -18.45 32.15 -1.23
C THR A 146 -17.64 32.66 -0.04
N MET A 147 -18.09 33.75 0.59
CA MET A 147 -17.54 34.24 1.87
C MET A 147 -18.32 33.69 3.09
N SER A 148 -19.10 32.64 2.93
CA SER A 148 -19.93 32.04 3.96
C SER A 148 -19.36 30.73 4.47
N PHE A 149 -19.86 30.30 5.64
CA PHE A 149 -19.50 29.02 6.26
C PHE A 149 -20.69 28.06 6.23
N TRP A 150 -20.39 26.74 6.25
CA TRP A 150 -21.41 25.72 6.40
C TRP A 150 -22.20 25.93 7.69
N LYS A 151 -23.51 25.72 7.61
CA LYS A 151 -24.44 25.84 8.74
C LYS A 151 -25.15 24.52 8.96
N ASP A 152 -25.43 24.21 10.23
CA ASP A 152 -26.28 23.12 10.64
C ASP A 152 -27.77 23.40 10.36
N LYS A 153 -28.64 22.44 10.72
CA LYS A 153 -30.08 22.54 10.52
C LYS A 153 -30.70 23.69 11.32
N ASP A 154 -30.05 24.13 12.39
CA ASP A 154 -30.49 25.19 13.28
C ASP A 154 -29.91 26.56 12.87
N GLY A 155 -29.09 26.61 11.80
CA GLY A 155 -28.51 27.82 11.26
C GLY A 155 -27.19 28.25 11.93
N ASN A 156 -26.63 27.43 12.85
CA ASN A 156 -25.34 27.70 13.50
C ASN A 156 -24.19 27.30 12.54
N VAL A 157 -23.09 28.03 12.63
CA VAL A 157 -21.88 27.73 11.85
C VAL A 157 -21.28 26.41 12.34
N VAL A 158 -21.05 25.47 11.40
CA VAL A 158 -20.40 24.20 11.69
C VAL A 158 -18.90 24.41 11.86
N VAL A 159 -18.39 24.01 13.03
CA VAL A 159 -16.97 24.07 13.40
C VAL A 159 -16.44 22.64 13.45
N SER A 160 -15.50 22.32 12.57
CA SER A 160 -14.79 21.04 12.58
C SER A 160 -13.54 21.12 13.44
N LYS A 161 -13.27 20.05 14.21
CA LYS A 161 -12.13 19.94 15.13
C LYS A 161 -11.34 18.68 14.85
N LEU A 162 -10.04 18.74 15.07
CA LEU A 162 -9.23 17.53 15.06
C LEU A 162 -9.62 16.63 16.26
N ASN A 163 -10.04 15.41 15.98
CA ASN A 163 -10.26 14.36 16.99
C ASN A 163 -8.97 13.55 17.18
N GLU A 164 -8.02 14.18 17.84
CA GLU A 164 -6.71 13.57 18.10
C GLU A 164 -6.79 12.26 18.89
N PRO A 165 -7.65 12.10 19.92
CA PRO A 165 -7.83 10.82 20.61
C PRO A 165 -8.20 9.67 19.68
N MET A 166 -9.16 9.87 18.77
CA MET A 166 -9.57 8.86 17.79
C MET A 166 -8.43 8.50 16.84
N CYS A 167 -7.70 9.50 16.32
CA CYS A 167 -6.54 9.27 15.47
C CYS A 167 -5.46 8.43 16.16
N LYS A 168 -5.18 8.69 17.43
CA LYS A 168 -4.23 7.92 18.24
C LYS A 168 -4.71 6.48 18.48
N GLU A 169 -5.99 6.30 18.75
CA GLU A 169 -6.58 4.98 18.98
C GLU A 169 -6.51 4.12 17.72
N ILE A 170 -6.83 4.67 16.55
CA ILE A 170 -6.71 3.98 15.25
C ILE A 170 -5.25 3.57 14.99
N ALA A 171 -4.30 4.50 15.15
CA ALA A 171 -2.88 4.22 14.94
C ALA A 171 -2.38 3.13 15.89
N LEU A 172 -2.73 3.19 17.18
CA LEU A 172 -2.36 2.17 18.17
C LEU A 172 -2.95 0.80 17.81
N ALA A 173 -4.23 0.75 17.44
CA ALA A 173 -4.90 -0.49 17.03
C ALA A 173 -4.26 -1.11 15.79
N GLY A 174 -3.82 -0.27 14.85
CA GLY A 174 -3.11 -0.65 13.63
C GLY A 174 -1.61 -0.91 13.80
N LYS A 175 -1.07 -0.89 15.03
CA LYS A 175 0.37 -1.02 15.35
C LYS A 175 1.26 0.00 14.65
N GLY A 176 0.70 1.12 14.25
CA GLY A 176 1.39 2.23 13.62
C GLY A 176 1.61 3.41 14.55
N ILE A 177 1.91 4.56 13.97
CA ILE A 177 2.15 5.81 14.68
C ILE A 177 1.09 6.86 14.32
N TYR A 178 0.83 7.74 15.26
CA TYR A 178 0.09 8.97 15.03
C TYR A 178 1.05 10.14 14.86
N VAL A 179 0.81 10.96 13.86
CA VAL A 179 1.55 12.20 13.61
C VAL A 179 0.57 13.33 13.37
N HIS A 180 0.75 14.43 14.11
CA HIS A 180 -0.02 15.66 13.85
C HIS A 180 0.65 16.46 12.72
N ALA A 181 -0.09 16.75 11.67
CA ALA A 181 0.36 17.62 10.59
C ALA A 181 -0.07 19.06 10.86
N ASP A 182 0.90 19.85 11.23
CA ASP A 182 0.80 21.30 11.20
C ASP A 182 1.41 21.84 9.87
N ASN A 183 1.63 23.16 9.79
CA ASN A 183 2.28 23.76 8.62
C ASN A 183 3.77 23.43 8.48
N SER A 184 4.31 22.53 9.27
CA SER A 184 5.72 22.15 9.28
C SER A 184 5.97 20.85 8.48
N ASN A 185 7.17 20.73 7.92
CA ASN A 185 7.64 19.50 7.27
C ASN A 185 7.93 18.35 8.28
N SER A 186 7.55 18.51 9.55
CA SER A 186 7.85 17.54 10.61
C SER A 186 7.08 16.23 10.41
N ALA A 187 5.82 16.32 10.02
CA ALA A 187 4.94 15.16 9.77
C ALA A 187 5.53 14.27 8.66
N PHE A 188 5.92 14.88 7.53
CA PHE A 188 6.57 14.17 6.42
C PHE A 188 7.82 13.41 6.89
N LYS A 189 8.75 14.07 7.58
CA LYS A 189 10.00 13.45 8.05
C LYS A 189 9.75 12.26 8.99
N THR A 190 8.75 12.38 9.86
CA THR A 190 8.41 11.33 10.82
C THR A 190 7.83 10.11 10.14
N ILE A 191 6.87 10.30 9.22
CA ILE A 191 6.26 9.20 8.45
C ILE A 191 7.29 8.52 7.55
N THR A 192 8.10 9.28 6.80
CA THR A 192 9.15 8.71 5.94
C THR A 192 10.12 7.84 6.74
N LYS A 193 10.54 8.30 7.92
CA LYS A 193 11.44 7.53 8.80
C LYS A 193 10.78 6.22 9.27
N GLU A 194 9.48 6.20 9.49
CA GLU A 194 8.76 5.00 9.90
C GLU A 194 8.62 4.01 8.74
N LEU A 195 8.27 4.48 7.55
CA LEU A 195 8.23 3.67 6.33
C LEU A 195 9.60 3.06 5.99
N ASP A 196 10.69 3.82 6.15
CA ASP A 196 12.06 3.32 5.97
C ASP A 196 12.41 2.16 6.93
N LYS A 197 11.86 2.15 8.14
CA LYS A 197 12.06 1.03 9.07
C LYS A 197 11.35 -0.23 8.58
N LEU A 198 10.15 -0.10 8.01
CA LEU A 198 9.41 -1.21 7.42
C LEU A 198 10.19 -1.82 6.26
N ALA A 199 10.67 -1.01 5.32
CA ALA A 199 11.47 -1.46 4.20
C ALA A 199 12.74 -2.22 4.66
N LYS A 200 13.40 -1.74 5.72
CA LYS A 200 14.60 -2.39 6.29
C LYS A 200 14.29 -3.69 7.03
N SER A 201 13.10 -3.83 7.64
CA SER A 201 12.69 -5.06 8.31
C SER A 201 12.45 -6.19 7.32
N ASP A 202 11.91 -5.88 6.14
CA ASP A 202 11.65 -6.85 5.08
C ASP A 202 12.92 -7.38 4.42
N ILE A 203 13.94 -6.54 4.26
CA ILE A 203 15.24 -6.97 3.72
C ILE A 203 15.86 -8.04 4.64
N LYS A 204 15.70 -7.92 5.96
CA LYS A 204 16.18 -8.94 6.91
C LYS A 204 15.39 -10.25 6.82
N THR A 205 14.11 -10.18 6.49
CA THR A 205 13.24 -11.37 6.37
C THR A 205 13.38 -12.06 5.01
N SER A 206 13.60 -11.29 3.93
CA SER A 206 13.76 -11.83 2.58
C SER A 206 15.13 -12.49 2.36
N VAL A 207 16.17 -12.10 3.10
CA VAL A 207 17.49 -12.77 3.07
C VAL A 207 17.43 -14.21 3.61
N PHE A 208 16.41 -14.57 4.40
CA PHE A 208 16.20 -15.92 4.93
C PHE A 208 15.29 -16.80 4.06
N SER A 209 14.66 -16.28 3.04
CA SER A 209 13.99 -17.09 2.00
C SER A 209 14.84 -17.17 0.74
N GLU A 210 16.12 -17.56 0.88
CA GLU A 210 16.86 -18.11 -0.26
C GLU A 210 16.06 -19.31 -0.76
N TYR A 211 15.47 -19.18 -1.92
CA TYR A 211 15.05 -20.31 -2.71
C TYR A 211 16.26 -21.22 -2.83
N ASN A 212 16.17 -22.39 -2.22
CA ASN A 212 17.16 -23.43 -2.38
C ASN A 212 17.07 -23.87 -3.85
N GLU A 213 17.73 -23.09 -4.72
CA GLU A 213 17.78 -23.34 -6.16
C GLU A 213 18.54 -24.62 -6.39
N GLN A 214 17.84 -25.75 -6.35
CA GLN A 214 18.43 -27.08 -6.58
C GLN A 214 18.78 -27.32 -8.06
N PHE A 215 18.65 -26.30 -8.92
CA PHE A 215 18.98 -26.44 -10.33
C PHE A 215 20.47 -26.84 -10.54
N GLN A 216 21.36 -26.45 -9.62
CA GLN A 216 22.79 -26.77 -9.67
C GLN A 216 23.03 -28.29 -9.66
N SER A 217 22.26 -29.03 -8.86
CA SER A 217 22.37 -30.49 -8.81
C SER A 217 21.91 -31.16 -10.11
N PHE A 218 20.83 -30.65 -10.71
CA PHE A 218 20.33 -31.11 -11.99
C PHE A 218 21.24 -30.70 -13.15
N ALA A 219 21.82 -29.49 -13.10
CA ALA A 219 22.79 -29.01 -14.07
C ALA A 219 24.10 -29.86 -14.04
N LEU A 220 24.57 -30.22 -12.84
CA LEU A 220 25.72 -31.10 -12.68
C LEU A 220 25.46 -32.50 -13.23
N LEU A 221 24.26 -33.04 -12.97
CA LEU A 221 23.86 -34.35 -13.53
C LEU A 221 23.80 -34.31 -15.07
N ALA A 222 23.20 -33.25 -15.63
CA ALA A 222 23.13 -33.04 -17.07
C ALA A 222 24.53 -32.91 -17.71
N LEU A 223 25.43 -32.18 -17.04
CA LEU A 223 26.84 -32.04 -17.48
C LEU A 223 27.58 -33.39 -17.46
N LEU A 224 27.39 -34.20 -16.40
CA LEU A 224 27.95 -35.55 -16.31
C LEU A 224 27.44 -36.47 -17.42
N LEU A 225 26.17 -36.41 -17.75
CA LEU A 225 25.58 -37.17 -18.85
C LEU A 225 26.13 -36.72 -20.20
N LEU A 226 26.35 -35.43 -20.44
CA LEU A 226 26.98 -34.91 -21.65
C LEU A 226 28.44 -35.36 -21.78
N ILE A 227 29.20 -35.34 -20.65
CA ILE A 227 30.57 -35.84 -20.64
C ILE A 227 30.60 -37.36 -20.95
N LEU A 228 29.67 -38.12 -20.38
CA LEU A 228 29.53 -39.57 -20.69
C LEU A 228 29.18 -39.78 -22.15
N ASP A 229 28.29 -39.00 -22.74
CA ASP A 229 27.94 -39.08 -24.18
C ASP A 229 29.14 -38.78 -25.07
N PHE A 230 29.98 -37.79 -24.70
CA PHE A 230 31.24 -37.49 -25.41
C PHE A 230 32.24 -38.64 -25.38
N PHE A 231 32.27 -39.47 -24.32
CA PHE A 231 33.13 -40.67 -24.23
C PHE A 231 32.51 -41.92 -24.86
N ILE A 232 31.23 -41.92 -25.16
CA ILE A 232 30.55 -42.99 -25.95
C ILE A 232 30.79 -42.68 -27.44
N PHE A 233 32.02 -42.99 -27.88
CA PHE A 233 32.39 -42.85 -29.29
C PHE A 233 31.43 -43.63 -30.20
N ASP A 234 31.08 -43.03 -31.32
CA ASP A 234 30.23 -43.53 -32.42
C ASP A 234 30.77 -44.84 -33.08
N ARG A 235 31.82 -45.45 -32.54
CA ARG A 235 32.33 -46.75 -32.98
C ARG A 235 31.75 -47.83 -32.08
N LYS A 236 31.01 -48.78 -32.69
CA LYS A 236 30.53 -50.03 -32.10
C LYS A 236 31.58 -50.63 -31.16
N ASN A 237 31.46 -50.33 -29.87
CA ASN A 237 32.37 -50.87 -28.88
C ASN A 237 32.04 -52.36 -28.72
N LYS A 238 32.96 -53.25 -29.11
CA LYS A 238 32.81 -54.73 -29.11
C LYS A 238 32.41 -55.32 -27.75
N ARG A 239 32.57 -54.54 -26.66
CA ARG A 239 32.14 -54.90 -25.29
C ARG A 239 30.67 -54.59 -25.00
N LEU A 240 30.10 -53.56 -25.62
CA LEU A 240 28.69 -53.17 -25.44
C LEU A 240 27.75 -53.90 -26.41
N SER A 241 28.27 -54.49 -27.52
CA SER A 241 27.46 -55.27 -28.43
C SER A 241 26.96 -56.63 -27.84
N LYS A 242 27.47 -57.01 -26.64
CA LYS A 242 26.94 -58.16 -25.88
C LYS A 242 25.62 -57.87 -25.15
N PHE A 243 25.30 -56.58 -24.94
CA PHE A 243 23.99 -56.18 -24.41
C PHE A 243 23.09 -55.76 -25.58
N LYS A 244 22.19 -56.65 -25.98
CA LYS A 244 21.22 -56.47 -27.08
C LYS A 244 20.16 -55.42 -26.73
N ILE A 245 20.56 -54.18 -26.39
CA ILE A 245 19.64 -53.10 -25.98
C ILE A 245 19.01 -52.38 -27.19
N PHE A 246 19.58 -52.58 -28.42
CA PHE A 246 19.11 -51.90 -29.64
C PHE A 246 18.61 -52.81 -30.75
N ASP A 247 18.30 -54.09 -30.49
CA ASP A 247 17.85 -55.05 -31.47
C ASP A 247 16.33 -55.12 -31.63
N LEU A 248 15.66 -53.95 -31.62
CA LEU A 248 14.22 -53.85 -31.82
C LEU A 248 13.81 -53.42 -33.25
N LYS A 249 14.76 -53.31 -34.22
CA LYS A 249 14.45 -52.77 -35.55
C LYS A 249 14.37 -53.80 -36.71
N ASP A 250 14.69 -55.03 -36.49
CA ASP A 250 14.72 -56.00 -37.62
C ASP A 250 13.55 -56.99 -37.65
N LYS A 251 12.44 -56.74 -36.96
CA LYS A 251 11.27 -57.65 -36.99
C LYS A 251 10.02 -57.13 -37.69
N VAL A 252 10.08 -55.95 -38.36
CA VAL A 252 8.89 -55.34 -39.01
C VAL A 252 8.97 -55.34 -40.57
N ILE A 253 10.01 -55.91 -41.18
CA ILE A 253 10.03 -56.06 -42.66
C ILE A 253 10.21 -57.55 -43.04
N LYS A 254 9.15 -58.33 -42.80
CA LYS A 254 8.82 -59.57 -43.49
C LYS A 254 7.42 -60.00 -43.07
N ASN A 255 6.43 -59.47 -43.71
CA ASN A 255 5.20 -60.06 -44.20
C ASN A 255 4.53 -59.05 -45.15
#